data_1efaba0b9c02d208c24cf139e25357ee
#
_entry.id   1efaba0b9c02d208c24cf139e25357ee
#
_cell.length_a   1.000
_cell.length_b   1.000
_cell.length_c   1.000
_cell.angle_alpha   90.00
_cell.angle_beta   90.00
_cell.angle_gamma   90.00
#
_symmetry.space_group_name_H-M   'P 1'
#
loop_
_entity.id
_entity.type
_entity.pdbx_description
1 polymer ?
#
loop_
_entity_poly.entity_id
_entity_poly.type
_entity_poly.pdbx_seq_one_letter_code
_entity_poly.pdbx_strand_id
1 'polypeptide(L)'
;MSFVEQLRREVQRNCHIADARHAADLGMCTYLMRMREYYRWEKGLPLGERLENDAVGDWLSEREALWADLAERDYSPVRIADESFDPFDSEAINDALEPHGLVYSAGLAHGAKAHFFLGRLERREDPVDGFSLRVSDQELARGLSAPPAMLQGRTIFVRREALRRMLWERLEMWRWSRADNGFARAFAAYDFDNDLHGALARMTDAELAAAVEHEIGEFEAGRLLGEEWNGMLLDIAGTPAELMARAVRDHIADCTRTLPMLTRTRQETSLHFYFGNLTGMRKEIFPGLQSGYRECLVGGDCEPLQAIVDVGREHWAGVAREMLGLHRALGAGSAQPIARLVRENYL
;
A
#
# COMPACT_ATOMS: atom_id res chain seq x y z
N MET A 1 1.00 -17.29 -30.21
CA MET A 1 0.81 -16.54 -28.96
C MET A 1 1.82 -15.42 -28.93
N SER A 2 1.43 -14.17 -28.63
CA SER A 2 2.42 -13.07 -28.57
C SER A 2 3.34 -13.25 -27.36
N PHE A 3 4.53 -12.63 -27.40
CA PHE A 3 5.49 -12.60 -26.30
C PHE A 3 4.82 -12.08 -25.00
N VAL A 4 4.11 -10.95 -25.08
CA VAL A 4 3.43 -10.34 -23.93
C VAL A 4 2.36 -11.27 -23.33
N GLU A 5 1.62 -12.00 -24.16
CA GLU A 5 0.58 -12.93 -23.70
C GLU A 5 1.18 -14.15 -22.98
N GLN A 6 2.33 -14.66 -23.47
CA GLN A 6 3.05 -15.73 -22.78
C GLN A 6 3.57 -15.28 -21.43
N LEU A 7 4.26 -14.13 -21.39
CA LEU A 7 4.80 -13.54 -20.18
C LEU A 7 3.69 -13.27 -19.15
N ARG A 8 2.57 -12.69 -19.59
CA ARG A 8 1.38 -12.45 -18.74
C ARG A 8 0.93 -13.74 -18.06
N ARG A 9 0.85 -14.84 -18.78
CA ARG A 9 0.43 -16.14 -18.22
C ARG A 9 1.41 -16.69 -17.20
N GLU A 10 2.71 -16.58 -17.46
CA GLU A 10 3.76 -17.04 -16.54
C GLU A 10 3.72 -16.25 -15.23
N VAL A 11 3.67 -14.92 -15.31
CA VAL A 11 3.59 -14.06 -14.12
C VAL A 11 2.25 -14.26 -13.39
N GLN A 12 1.13 -14.36 -14.12
CA GLN A 12 -0.19 -14.59 -13.52
C GLN A 12 -0.25 -15.92 -12.78
N ARG A 13 0.46 -16.96 -13.28
CA ARG A 13 0.57 -18.23 -12.56
C ARG A 13 1.27 -18.07 -11.21
N ASN A 14 2.35 -17.29 -11.13
CA ASN A 14 3.03 -17.00 -9.89
C ASN A 14 2.14 -16.19 -8.93
N CYS A 15 1.34 -15.25 -9.45
CA CYS A 15 0.31 -14.56 -8.67
C CYS A 15 -0.68 -15.55 -8.06
N HIS A 16 -1.17 -16.51 -8.84
CA HIS A 16 -2.12 -17.52 -8.35
C HIS A 16 -1.51 -18.44 -7.29
N ILE A 17 -0.24 -18.84 -7.45
CA ILE A 17 0.46 -19.64 -6.43
C ILE A 17 0.58 -18.85 -5.12
N ALA A 18 0.93 -17.57 -5.19
CA ALA A 18 1.01 -16.69 -4.02
C ALA A 18 -0.36 -16.50 -3.35
N ASP A 19 -1.40 -16.24 -4.14
CA ASP A 19 -2.76 -16.09 -3.64
C ASP A 19 -3.29 -17.39 -3.01
N ALA A 20 -3.03 -18.55 -3.63
CA ALA A 20 -3.42 -19.87 -3.11
C ALA A 20 -2.89 -20.11 -1.69
N ARG A 21 -1.68 -19.64 -1.39
CA ARG A 21 -1.04 -19.80 -0.07
C ARG A 21 -1.54 -18.82 0.98
N HIS A 22 -2.01 -17.64 0.56
CA HIS A 22 -2.22 -16.51 1.49
C HIS A 22 -3.63 -15.90 1.47
N ALA A 23 -4.50 -16.28 0.54
CA ALA A 23 -5.86 -15.73 0.47
C ALA A 23 -6.68 -16.02 1.74
N ALA A 24 -6.47 -17.19 2.36
CA ALA A 24 -7.16 -17.61 3.58
C ALA A 24 -6.79 -16.77 4.82
N ASP A 25 -5.67 -16.01 4.77
CA ASP A 25 -5.26 -15.12 5.87
C ASP A 25 -6.11 -13.85 5.94
N LEU A 26 -6.95 -13.60 4.94
CA LEU A 26 -7.86 -12.46 4.91
C LEU A 26 -9.14 -12.79 5.69
N GLY A 27 -9.63 -11.82 6.46
CA GLY A 27 -10.98 -11.95 7.01
C GLY A 27 -12.03 -12.03 5.89
N MET A 28 -13.11 -12.79 6.11
CA MET A 28 -14.14 -13.12 5.10
C MET A 28 -14.64 -11.90 4.31
N CYS A 29 -14.99 -10.80 4.99
CA CYS A 29 -15.49 -9.60 4.31
C CYS A 29 -14.43 -8.98 3.38
N THR A 30 -13.17 -8.91 3.83
CA THR A 30 -12.06 -8.38 3.03
C THR A 30 -11.76 -9.29 1.84
N TYR A 31 -11.79 -10.59 2.05
CA TYR A 31 -11.61 -11.59 1.00
C TYR A 31 -12.65 -11.41 -0.11
N LEU A 32 -13.94 -11.42 0.24
CA LEU A 32 -15.02 -11.30 -0.74
C LEU A 32 -14.98 -9.97 -1.50
N MET A 33 -14.67 -8.86 -0.81
CA MET A 33 -14.51 -7.56 -1.48
C MET A 33 -13.35 -7.59 -2.49
N ARG A 34 -12.20 -8.15 -2.11
CA ARG A 34 -11.04 -8.25 -3.01
C ARG A 34 -11.28 -9.20 -4.18
N MET A 35 -11.96 -10.34 -3.94
CA MET A 35 -12.31 -11.28 -5.02
C MET A 35 -13.26 -10.66 -6.03
N ARG A 36 -14.23 -9.87 -5.56
CA ARG A 36 -15.13 -9.12 -6.43
C ARG A 36 -14.40 -8.14 -7.35
N GLU A 37 -13.44 -7.38 -6.81
CA GLU A 37 -12.64 -6.44 -7.60
C GLU A 37 -11.57 -7.16 -8.45
N TYR A 38 -11.13 -8.36 -8.06
CA TYR A 38 -10.29 -9.20 -8.88
C TYR A 38 -11.05 -9.76 -10.10
N TYR A 39 -12.29 -10.23 -9.89
CA TYR A 39 -13.21 -10.60 -10.98
C TYR A 39 -13.40 -9.45 -11.96
N ARG A 40 -13.71 -8.23 -11.45
CA ARG A 40 -13.87 -7.03 -12.28
C ARG A 40 -12.63 -6.79 -13.15
N TRP A 41 -11.46 -6.81 -12.55
CA TRP A 41 -10.21 -6.61 -13.26
C TRP A 41 -9.97 -7.68 -14.34
N GLU A 42 -10.15 -8.96 -14.01
CA GLU A 42 -9.91 -10.06 -14.93
C GLU A 42 -10.86 -10.05 -16.12
N LYS A 43 -12.11 -9.64 -15.90
CA LYS A 43 -13.13 -9.51 -16.95
C LYS A 43 -13.05 -8.17 -17.70
N GLY A 44 -12.16 -7.26 -17.32
CA GLY A 44 -12.04 -5.93 -17.94
C GLY A 44 -13.28 -5.05 -17.75
N LEU A 45 -14.05 -5.26 -16.67
CA LEU A 45 -15.26 -4.51 -16.39
C LEU A 45 -14.92 -3.14 -15.76
N PRO A 46 -15.59 -2.06 -16.18
CA PRO A 46 -15.33 -0.73 -15.64
C PRO A 46 -15.72 -0.62 -14.17
N LEU A 47 -15.03 0.28 -13.46
CA LEU A 47 -15.40 0.64 -12.09
C LEU A 47 -16.81 1.27 -12.10
N GLY A 48 -17.62 0.94 -11.08
CA GLY A 48 -19.01 1.41 -11.01
C GLY A 48 -20.03 0.53 -11.74
N GLU A 49 -19.61 -0.35 -12.63
CA GLU A 49 -20.52 -1.31 -13.24
C GLU A 49 -21.02 -2.33 -12.20
N ARG A 50 -22.32 -2.61 -12.24
CA ARG A 50 -22.93 -3.62 -11.37
C ARG A 50 -22.46 -5.01 -11.78
N LEU A 51 -21.97 -5.78 -10.82
CA LEU A 51 -21.58 -7.16 -11.03
C LEU A 51 -22.75 -8.08 -10.74
N GLU A 52 -22.96 -9.07 -11.62
CA GLU A 52 -23.97 -10.10 -11.43
C GLU A 52 -23.47 -11.14 -10.40
N ASN A 53 -24.23 -11.33 -9.34
CA ASN A 53 -23.79 -12.16 -8.19
C ASN A 53 -23.50 -13.61 -8.58
N ASP A 54 -24.34 -14.21 -9.44
CA ASP A 54 -24.17 -15.59 -9.88
C ASP A 54 -22.88 -15.74 -10.70
N ALA A 55 -22.60 -14.83 -11.62
CA ALA A 55 -21.38 -14.84 -12.42
C ALA A 55 -20.12 -14.68 -11.55
N VAL A 56 -20.17 -13.83 -10.52
CA VAL A 56 -19.07 -13.70 -9.54
C VAL A 56 -18.93 -14.98 -8.70
N GLY A 57 -20.04 -15.59 -8.29
CA GLY A 57 -20.03 -16.83 -7.50
C GLY A 57 -19.43 -18.01 -8.26
N ASP A 58 -19.84 -18.21 -9.51
CA ASP A 58 -19.29 -19.26 -10.38
C ASP A 58 -17.79 -19.07 -10.61
N TRP A 59 -17.38 -17.84 -10.95
CA TRP A 59 -15.98 -17.52 -11.14
C TRP A 59 -15.15 -17.70 -9.86
N LEU A 60 -15.71 -17.35 -8.70
CA LEU A 60 -15.07 -17.53 -7.40
C LEU A 60 -14.79 -19.03 -7.15
N SER A 61 -15.78 -19.88 -7.39
CA SER A 61 -15.66 -21.34 -7.22
C SER A 61 -14.58 -21.91 -8.14
N GLU A 62 -14.54 -21.48 -9.41
CA GLU A 62 -13.50 -21.88 -10.35
C GLU A 62 -12.10 -21.42 -9.87
N ARG A 63 -12.02 -20.21 -9.31
CA ARG A 63 -10.77 -19.63 -8.81
C ARG A 63 -10.24 -20.37 -7.59
N GLU A 64 -11.12 -20.70 -6.65
CA GLU A 64 -10.76 -21.48 -5.46
C GLU A 64 -10.31 -22.91 -5.82
N ALA A 65 -10.96 -23.54 -6.79
CA ALA A 65 -10.53 -24.83 -7.31
C ALA A 65 -9.13 -24.76 -7.95
N LEU A 66 -8.86 -23.74 -8.78
CA LEU A 66 -7.54 -23.51 -9.35
C LEU A 66 -6.48 -23.30 -8.25
N TRP A 67 -6.80 -22.53 -7.22
CA TRP A 67 -5.86 -22.26 -6.12
C TRP A 67 -5.59 -23.51 -5.28
N ALA A 68 -6.57 -24.36 -5.06
CA ALA A 68 -6.37 -25.64 -4.38
C ALA A 68 -5.34 -26.52 -5.10
N ASP A 69 -5.33 -26.52 -6.43
CA ASP A 69 -4.35 -27.25 -7.24
C ASP A 69 -2.95 -26.62 -7.25
N LEU A 70 -2.85 -25.32 -6.93
CA LEU A 70 -1.61 -24.56 -7.02
C LEU A 70 -0.92 -24.33 -5.67
N ALA A 71 -1.58 -24.54 -4.54
CA ALA A 71 -1.09 -24.17 -3.22
C ALA A 71 0.30 -24.74 -2.88
N GLU A 72 0.57 -25.99 -3.30
CA GLU A 72 1.83 -26.68 -3.07
C GLU A 72 2.84 -26.57 -4.23
N ARG A 73 2.53 -25.77 -5.26
CA ARG A 73 3.43 -25.59 -6.41
C ARG A 73 4.48 -24.55 -6.13
N ASP A 74 5.71 -24.80 -6.62
CA ASP A 74 6.76 -23.80 -6.61
C ASP A 74 6.51 -22.67 -7.60
N TYR A 75 7.07 -21.48 -7.32
CA TYR A 75 7.05 -20.38 -8.26
C TYR A 75 7.83 -20.74 -9.52
N SER A 76 7.27 -20.39 -10.66
CA SER A 76 7.88 -20.67 -11.96
C SER A 76 8.84 -19.54 -12.33
N PRO A 77 9.98 -19.88 -12.98
CA PRO A 77 10.84 -18.86 -13.57
C PRO A 77 10.09 -18.01 -14.60
N VAL A 78 10.50 -16.75 -14.74
CA VAL A 78 10.00 -15.83 -15.76
C VAL A 78 10.89 -15.97 -17.01
N ARG A 79 10.29 -16.26 -18.16
CA ARG A 79 11.01 -16.44 -19.43
C ARG A 79 10.84 -15.22 -20.32
N ILE A 80 11.97 -14.68 -20.75
CA ILE A 80 12.03 -13.53 -21.66
C ILE A 80 12.96 -13.91 -22.80
N ALA A 81 12.43 -14.02 -24.00
CA ALA A 81 13.14 -14.61 -25.15
C ALA A 81 13.71 -16.01 -24.81
N ASP A 82 15.01 -16.21 -24.92
CA ASP A 82 15.70 -17.47 -24.65
C ASP A 82 16.28 -17.54 -23.21
N GLU A 83 16.05 -16.52 -22.39
CA GLU A 83 16.57 -16.43 -21.03
C GLU A 83 15.49 -16.77 -19.99
N SER A 84 15.94 -17.30 -18.85
CA SER A 84 15.08 -17.70 -17.73
C SER A 84 15.58 -17.05 -16.45
N PHE A 85 14.71 -16.28 -15.80
CA PHE A 85 15.03 -15.49 -14.62
C PHE A 85 14.37 -16.07 -13.36
N ASP A 86 15.05 -15.94 -12.23
CA ASP A 86 14.40 -16.14 -10.93
C ASP A 86 13.24 -15.14 -10.81
N PRO A 87 12.01 -15.58 -10.44
CA PRO A 87 10.87 -14.67 -10.36
C PRO A 87 11.02 -13.57 -9.32
N PHE A 88 11.97 -13.66 -8.40
CA PHE A 88 12.27 -12.60 -7.42
C PHE A 88 13.38 -11.64 -7.85
N ASP A 89 14.07 -11.92 -8.96
CA ASP A 89 15.06 -11.01 -9.53
C ASP A 89 14.39 -9.94 -10.39
N SER A 90 13.73 -8.99 -9.72
CA SER A 90 13.00 -7.92 -10.40
C SER A 90 13.92 -6.98 -11.18
N GLU A 91 15.18 -6.84 -10.79
CA GLU A 91 16.15 -5.96 -11.48
C GLU A 91 16.51 -6.54 -12.84
N ALA A 92 17.00 -7.78 -12.89
CA ALA A 92 17.35 -8.44 -14.15
C ALA A 92 16.14 -8.59 -15.09
N ILE A 93 14.96 -8.90 -14.53
CA ILE A 93 13.71 -8.98 -15.31
C ILE A 93 13.35 -7.62 -15.92
N ASN A 94 13.45 -6.52 -15.17
CA ASN A 94 13.13 -5.19 -15.70
C ASN A 94 14.15 -4.73 -16.75
N ASP A 95 15.42 -5.03 -16.60
CA ASP A 95 16.43 -4.73 -17.62
C ASP A 95 16.07 -5.33 -18.98
N ALA A 96 15.50 -6.55 -18.96
CA ALA A 96 15.02 -7.23 -20.18
C ALA A 96 13.64 -6.70 -20.66
N LEU A 97 12.76 -6.22 -19.77
CA LEU A 97 11.38 -5.85 -20.09
C LEU A 97 11.17 -4.37 -20.43
N GLU A 98 11.94 -3.46 -19.83
CA GLU A 98 11.78 -2.00 -20.04
C GLU A 98 11.90 -1.60 -21.52
N PRO A 99 12.82 -2.19 -22.34
CA PRO A 99 12.86 -1.90 -23.79
C PRO A 99 11.56 -2.27 -24.54
N HIS A 100 10.74 -3.14 -23.95
CA HIS A 100 9.44 -3.55 -24.50
C HIS A 100 8.27 -2.74 -23.92
N GLY A 101 8.53 -1.69 -23.12
CA GLY A 101 7.49 -0.90 -22.47
C GLY A 101 6.72 -1.66 -21.38
N LEU A 102 7.39 -2.59 -20.71
CA LEU A 102 6.83 -3.40 -19.64
C LEU A 102 7.59 -3.15 -18.33
N VAL A 103 6.91 -3.38 -17.22
CA VAL A 103 7.47 -3.30 -15.87
C VAL A 103 7.02 -4.50 -15.04
N TYR A 104 7.94 -5.02 -14.26
CA TYR A 104 7.73 -6.16 -13.38
C TYR A 104 8.13 -5.83 -11.95
N SER A 105 7.42 -6.37 -10.98
CA SER A 105 7.88 -6.37 -9.60
C SER A 105 7.48 -7.67 -8.91
N ALA A 106 8.37 -8.19 -8.09
CA ALA A 106 8.12 -9.32 -7.21
C ALA A 106 8.86 -9.12 -5.90
N GLY A 107 8.27 -9.57 -4.80
CA GLY A 107 8.90 -9.45 -3.50
C GLY A 107 8.09 -10.13 -2.41
N LEU A 108 8.58 -10.00 -1.18
CA LEU A 108 7.91 -10.50 0.00
C LEU A 108 7.28 -9.32 0.74
N ALA A 109 5.97 -9.30 0.80
CA ALA A 109 5.22 -8.40 1.66
C ALA A 109 5.26 -8.89 3.12
N HIS A 110 4.61 -8.13 4.01
CA HIS A 110 4.51 -8.48 5.42
C HIS A 110 4.08 -9.94 5.64
N GLY A 111 4.75 -10.64 6.57
CA GLY A 111 4.51 -12.06 6.83
C GLY A 111 5.08 -12.99 5.77
N ALA A 112 6.12 -12.56 5.03
CA ALA A 112 6.77 -13.31 3.95
C ALA A 112 5.82 -13.73 2.81
N LYS A 113 4.74 -12.96 2.61
CA LYS A 113 3.76 -13.19 1.53
C LYS A 113 4.34 -12.72 0.21
N ALA A 114 4.59 -13.68 -0.68
CA ALA A 114 5.06 -13.35 -2.00
C ALA A 114 3.97 -12.60 -2.80
N HIS A 115 4.40 -11.64 -3.60
CA HIS A 115 3.55 -10.98 -4.57
C HIS A 115 4.32 -10.82 -5.88
N PHE A 116 3.58 -10.83 -6.97
CA PHE A 116 4.09 -10.68 -8.33
C PHE A 116 3.20 -9.71 -9.09
N PHE A 117 3.81 -8.98 -10.01
CA PHE A 117 3.14 -8.00 -10.83
C PHE A 117 3.80 -7.87 -12.19
N LEU A 118 3.02 -7.72 -13.23
CA LEU A 118 3.43 -7.31 -14.55
C LEU A 118 2.50 -6.21 -15.05
N GLY A 119 3.05 -5.14 -15.58
CA GLY A 119 2.26 -4.05 -16.14
C GLY A 119 2.90 -3.41 -17.37
N ARG A 120 2.16 -2.48 -18.00
CA ARG A 120 2.72 -1.58 -19.01
C ARG A 120 3.44 -0.44 -18.30
N LEU A 121 4.66 -0.15 -18.73
CA LEU A 121 5.44 0.97 -18.23
C LEU A 121 4.94 2.26 -18.88
N GLU A 122 4.33 3.15 -18.08
CA GLU A 122 3.91 4.49 -18.51
C GLU A 122 5.06 5.48 -18.40
N ARG A 123 5.79 5.44 -17.28
CA ARG A 123 6.81 6.43 -16.94
C ARG A 123 7.95 5.80 -16.16
N ARG A 124 9.16 6.16 -16.54
CA ARG A 124 10.40 5.90 -15.81
C ARG A 124 11.02 7.24 -15.41
N GLU A 125 11.41 7.36 -14.18
CA GLU A 125 12.23 8.48 -13.70
C GLU A 125 13.50 7.91 -13.09
N ASP A 126 14.63 8.45 -13.52
CA ASP A 126 15.92 8.13 -12.94
C ASP A 126 16.10 8.85 -11.60
N PRO A 127 17.07 8.46 -10.77
CA PRO A 127 17.02 8.73 -9.34
C PRO A 127 16.85 10.21 -8.99
N VAL A 128 15.77 10.52 -8.30
CA VAL A 128 15.61 11.75 -7.51
C VAL A 128 15.75 11.34 -6.05
N ASP A 129 16.61 12.01 -5.30
CA ASP A 129 16.95 11.67 -3.91
C ASP A 129 17.47 10.22 -3.73
N GLY A 130 17.99 9.64 -4.81
CA GLY A 130 18.55 8.27 -4.81
C GLY A 130 17.52 7.17 -5.01
N PHE A 131 16.27 7.49 -5.40
CA PHE A 131 15.23 6.52 -5.75
C PHE A 131 14.87 6.63 -7.23
N SER A 132 14.73 5.48 -7.89
CA SER A 132 14.15 5.39 -9.23
C SER A 132 12.65 5.18 -9.13
N LEU A 133 11.89 5.72 -10.07
CA LEU A 133 10.44 5.56 -10.13
C LEU A 133 10.04 4.79 -11.40
N ARG A 134 9.15 3.83 -11.24
CA ARG A 134 8.49 3.08 -12.31
C ARG A 134 6.99 3.20 -12.12
N VAL A 135 6.32 3.87 -13.04
CA VAL A 135 4.85 4.01 -13.01
C VAL A 135 4.24 3.11 -14.07
N SER A 136 3.29 2.28 -13.68
CA SER A 136 2.51 1.45 -14.59
C SER A 136 1.09 2.01 -14.75
N ASP A 137 0.61 2.12 -15.97
CA ASP A 137 -0.76 2.56 -16.30
C ASP A 137 -1.77 1.40 -16.35
N GLN A 138 -1.31 0.19 -16.71
CA GLN A 138 -2.15 -0.99 -16.87
C GLN A 138 -1.52 -2.23 -16.20
N GLU A 139 -2.32 -2.95 -15.43
CA GLU A 139 -1.95 -4.23 -14.85
C GLU A 139 -2.22 -5.36 -15.85
N LEU A 140 -1.19 -6.10 -16.27
CA LEU A 140 -1.28 -7.27 -17.16
C LEU A 140 -1.37 -8.57 -16.37
N ALA A 141 -0.67 -8.66 -15.23
CA ALA A 141 -0.79 -9.73 -14.26
C ALA A 141 -0.68 -9.18 -12.84
N ARG A 142 -1.51 -9.70 -11.94
CA ARG A 142 -1.57 -9.27 -10.53
C ARG A 142 -2.08 -10.38 -9.62
N GLY A 143 -1.74 -10.31 -8.35
CA GLY A 143 -2.38 -11.08 -7.29
C GLY A 143 -3.60 -10.39 -6.70
N LEU A 144 -4.24 -11.07 -5.76
CA LEU A 144 -5.37 -10.58 -4.97
C LEU A 144 -4.98 -9.34 -4.14
N SER A 145 -3.78 -9.36 -3.55
CA SER A 145 -3.16 -8.20 -2.92
C SER A 145 -2.36 -7.43 -3.97
N ALA A 146 -2.84 -6.23 -4.31
CA ALA A 146 -2.20 -5.35 -5.28
C ALA A 146 -1.99 -3.98 -4.64
N PRO A 147 -0.89 -3.78 -3.89
CA PRO A 147 -0.59 -2.48 -3.29
C PRO A 147 -0.42 -1.43 -4.40
N PRO A 148 -0.93 -0.20 -4.20
CA PRO A 148 -0.82 0.88 -5.18
C PRO A 148 0.62 1.30 -5.45
N ALA A 149 1.46 1.23 -4.43
CA ALA A 149 2.89 1.49 -4.53
C ALA A 149 3.66 0.47 -3.71
N MET A 150 4.94 0.33 -4.01
CA MET A 150 5.87 -0.50 -3.25
C MET A 150 7.30 -0.14 -3.59
N LEU A 151 8.15 -0.20 -2.59
CA LEU A 151 9.59 -0.03 -2.75
C LEU A 151 10.30 -1.39 -2.79
N GLN A 152 11.21 -1.57 -3.76
CA GLN A 152 12.15 -2.69 -3.82
C GLN A 152 13.56 -2.14 -4.04
N GLY A 153 14.45 -2.42 -3.11
CA GLY A 153 15.79 -1.81 -3.12
C GLY A 153 15.70 -0.28 -3.10
N ARG A 154 15.97 0.35 -4.23
CA ARG A 154 15.83 1.80 -4.44
C ARG A 154 14.89 2.13 -5.60
N THR A 155 14.07 1.19 -6.04
CA THR A 155 13.08 1.41 -7.09
C THR A 155 11.69 1.40 -6.49
N ILE A 156 10.95 2.49 -6.68
CA ILE A 156 9.54 2.64 -6.31
C ILE A 156 8.70 2.26 -7.52
N PHE A 157 7.86 1.25 -7.35
CA PHE A 157 6.88 0.82 -8.33
C PHE A 157 5.52 1.38 -7.96
N VAL A 158 4.92 2.21 -8.82
CA VAL A 158 3.56 2.72 -8.65
C VAL A 158 2.64 2.12 -9.70
N ARG A 159 1.55 1.53 -9.26
CA ARG A 159 0.52 0.90 -10.08
C ARG A 159 -0.71 1.81 -10.13
N ARG A 160 -0.81 2.64 -11.16
CA ARG A 160 -1.92 3.62 -11.30
C ARG A 160 -3.30 2.96 -11.30
N GLU A 161 -3.43 1.80 -11.93
CA GLU A 161 -4.69 1.05 -11.93
C GLU A 161 -5.06 0.54 -10.54
N ALA A 162 -4.09 0.04 -9.75
CA ALA A 162 -4.30 -0.36 -8.36
C ALA A 162 -4.64 0.84 -7.47
N LEU A 163 -3.94 1.98 -7.66
CA LEU A 163 -4.24 3.22 -6.94
C LEU A 163 -5.67 3.69 -7.24
N ARG A 164 -6.06 3.74 -8.51
CA ARG A 164 -7.41 4.13 -8.92
C ARG A 164 -8.48 3.19 -8.34
N ARG A 165 -8.21 1.90 -8.28
CA ARG A 165 -9.12 0.91 -7.66
C ARG A 165 -9.24 1.14 -6.15
N MET A 166 -8.14 1.38 -5.45
CA MET A 166 -8.16 1.72 -4.03
C MET A 166 -8.99 2.99 -3.76
N LEU A 167 -8.83 4.04 -4.58
CA LEU A 167 -9.62 5.26 -4.47
C LEU A 167 -11.11 5.01 -4.69
N TRP A 168 -11.46 4.18 -5.68
CA TRP A 168 -12.81 3.72 -5.91
C TRP A 168 -13.40 2.97 -4.70
N GLU A 169 -12.67 2.02 -4.13
CA GLU A 169 -13.09 1.28 -2.95
C GLU A 169 -13.34 2.21 -1.76
N ARG A 170 -12.48 3.23 -1.55
CA ARG A 170 -12.67 4.24 -0.50
C ARG A 170 -13.91 5.11 -0.74
N LEU A 171 -14.15 5.51 -2.00
CA LEU A 171 -15.34 6.25 -2.38
C LEU A 171 -16.62 5.45 -2.10
N GLU A 172 -16.66 4.18 -2.50
CA GLU A 172 -17.81 3.29 -2.25
C GLU A 172 -18.06 3.10 -0.75
N MET A 173 -17.02 2.83 0.02
CA MET A 173 -17.14 2.71 1.48
C MET A 173 -17.68 3.99 2.12
N TRP A 174 -17.19 5.15 1.69
CA TRP A 174 -17.67 6.43 2.18
C TRP A 174 -19.12 6.70 1.75
N ARG A 175 -19.52 6.36 0.52
CA ARG A 175 -20.89 6.50 0.04
C ARG A 175 -21.91 5.75 0.90
N TRP A 176 -21.52 4.66 1.52
CA TRP A 176 -22.40 3.91 2.43
C TRP A 176 -22.61 4.63 3.77
N SER A 177 -21.54 5.18 4.36
CA SER A 177 -21.62 5.82 5.68
C SER A 177 -22.00 7.30 5.60
N ARG A 178 -21.64 7.98 4.51
CA ARG A 178 -21.77 9.45 4.32
C ARG A 178 -21.24 10.25 5.50
N ALA A 179 -20.20 9.73 6.15
CA ALA A 179 -19.60 10.37 7.33
C ALA A 179 -18.97 11.72 6.96
N ASP A 180 -19.20 12.75 7.80
CA ASP A 180 -18.51 14.04 7.70
C ASP A 180 -17.07 13.90 8.23
N ASN A 181 -16.15 13.57 7.35
CA ASN A 181 -14.75 13.32 7.66
C ASN A 181 -13.83 13.80 6.53
N GLY A 182 -12.54 13.45 6.60
CA GLY A 182 -11.57 13.78 5.56
C GLY A 182 -11.98 13.28 4.16
N PHE A 183 -12.57 12.09 4.06
CA PHE A 183 -13.07 11.57 2.79
C PHE A 183 -14.17 12.43 2.18
N ALA A 184 -15.12 12.93 2.99
CA ALA A 184 -16.16 13.82 2.51
C ALA A 184 -15.56 15.06 1.82
N ARG A 185 -14.55 15.67 2.45
CA ARG A 185 -13.86 16.86 1.91
C ARG A 185 -13.03 16.52 0.68
N ALA A 186 -12.27 15.42 0.70
CA ALA A 186 -11.49 14.99 -0.44
C ALA A 186 -12.37 14.73 -1.68
N PHE A 187 -13.45 13.97 -1.49
CA PHE A 187 -14.33 13.60 -2.60
C PHE A 187 -15.17 14.77 -3.12
N ALA A 188 -15.48 15.77 -2.29
CA ALA A 188 -16.19 16.98 -2.72
C ALA A 188 -15.44 17.80 -3.79
N ALA A 189 -14.11 17.62 -3.89
CA ALA A 189 -13.31 18.30 -4.91
C ALA A 189 -13.44 17.69 -6.32
N TYR A 190 -14.14 16.56 -6.45
CA TYR A 190 -14.27 15.82 -7.71
C TYR A 190 -15.73 15.57 -8.05
N ASP A 191 -16.07 15.60 -9.35
CA ASP A 191 -17.42 15.35 -9.86
C ASP A 191 -17.64 13.85 -10.12
N PHE A 192 -17.72 13.05 -9.05
CA PHE A 192 -17.93 11.61 -9.16
C PHE A 192 -19.33 11.20 -9.63
N ASP A 193 -20.30 12.07 -9.53
CA ASP A 193 -21.67 11.75 -9.87
C ASP A 193 -21.94 11.85 -11.38
N ASN A 194 -21.28 12.80 -12.07
CA ASN A 194 -21.45 12.99 -13.51
C ASN A 194 -20.27 12.44 -14.33
N ASP A 195 -19.05 12.39 -13.78
CA ASP A 195 -17.83 11.96 -14.47
C ASP A 195 -16.97 11.06 -13.55
N LEU A 196 -17.49 9.89 -13.21
CA LEU A 196 -16.81 8.95 -12.32
C LEU A 196 -15.38 8.63 -12.79
N HIS A 197 -15.20 8.28 -14.05
CA HIS A 197 -13.90 7.84 -14.57
C HIS A 197 -12.90 8.97 -14.68
N GLY A 198 -13.30 10.15 -15.14
CA GLY A 198 -12.44 11.33 -15.19
C GLY A 198 -12.10 11.86 -13.78
N ALA A 199 -13.06 11.84 -12.86
CA ALA A 199 -12.84 12.21 -11.47
C ALA A 199 -11.82 11.27 -10.79
N LEU A 200 -11.97 9.95 -10.98
CA LEU A 200 -11.00 8.97 -10.48
C LEU A 200 -9.62 9.13 -11.12
N ALA A 201 -9.55 9.45 -12.42
CA ALA A 201 -8.27 9.68 -13.09
C ALA A 201 -7.54 10.89 -12.48
N ARG A 202 -8.24 12.03 -12.35
CA ARG A 202 -7.69 13.26 -11.73
C ARG A 202 -7.26 13.04 -10.28
N MET A 203 -8.07 12.31 -9.50
CA MET A 203 -7.70 11.97 -8.13
C MET A 203 -6.49 11.03 -8.07
N THR A 204 -6.40 10.06 -8.98
CA THR A 204 -5.25 9.15 -9.08
C THR A 204 -3.96 9.93 -9.36
N ASP A 205 -4.01 10.92 -10.26
CA ASP A 205 -2.87 11.79 -10.56
C ASP A 205 -2.44 12.61 -9.33
N ALA A 206 -3.39 13.14 -8.57
CA ALA A 206 -3.12 13.90 -7.36
C ALA A 206 -2.50 13.03 -6.24
N GLU A 207 -2.99 11.80 -6.05
CA GLU A 207 -2.54 10.91 -4.98
C GLU A 207 -1.21 10.17 -5.29
N LEU A 208 -0.76 10.20 -6.56
CA LEU A 208 0.48 9.51 -6.96
C LEU A 208 1.70 10.04 -6.20
N ALA A 209 1.82 11.36 -6.05
CA ALA A 209 2.92 11.97 -5.31
C ALA A 209 2.92 11.56 -3.83
N ALA A 210 1.75 11.52 -3.20
CA ALA A 210 1.61 11.09 -1.81
C ALA A 210 1.99 9.61 -1.64
N ALA A 211 1.65 8.75 -2.59
CA ALA A 211 2.03 7.35 -2.59
C ALA A 211 3.57 7.17 -2.70
N VAL A 212 4.24 7.95 -3.56
CA VAL A 212 5.71 7.92 -3.68
C VAL A 212 6.38 8.40 -2.40
N GLU A 213 5.94 9.52 -1.82
CA GLU A 213 6.51 10.05 -0.57
C GLU A 213 6.29 9.09 0.61
N HIS A 214 5.18 8.37 0.63
CA HIS A 214 4.92 7.34 1.64
C HIS A 214 5.97 6.20 1.56
N GLU A 215 6.25 5.68 0.37
CA GLU A 215 7.25 4.61 0.18
C GLU A 215 8.67 5.08 0.57
N ILE A 216 9.04 6.33 0.22
CA ILE A 216 10.31 6.90 0.65
C ILE A 216 10.35 7.04 2.18
N GLY A 217 9.26 7.51 2.78
CA GLY A 217 9.13 7.63 4.23
C GLY A 217 9.27 6.29 4.96
N GLU A 218 8.64 5.23 4.44
CA GLU A 218 8.80 3.88 4.99
C GLU A 218 10.24 3.38 4.90
N PHE A 219 10.94 3.66 3.80
CA PHE A 219 12.34 3.32 3.67
C PHE A 219 13.22 4.08 4.67
N GLU A 220 13.02 5.39 4.83
CA GLU A 220 13.77 6.21 5.77
C GLU A 220 13.52 5.78 7.21
N ALA A 221 12.26 5.49 7.56
CA ALA A 221 11.89 4.91 8.86
C ALA A 221 12.56 3.55 9.08
N GLY A 222 12.55 2.68 8.08
CA GLY A 222 13.23 1.38 8.13
C GLY A 222 14.74 1.51 8.37
N ARG A 223 15.40 2.46 7.69
CA ARG A 223 16.83 2.76 7.92
C ARG A 223 17.11 3.29 9.33
N LEU A 224 16.24 4.15 9.85
CA LEU A 224 16.37 4.69 11.20
C LEU A 224 16.23 3.60 12.26
N LEU A 225 15.30 2.68 12.07
CA LEU A 225 14.96 1.63 13.03
C LEU A 225 15.92 0.41 12.95
N GLY A 226 16.48 0.14 11.78
CA GLY A 226 17.41 -0.97 11.53
C GLY A 226 16.77 -2.36 11.60
N GLU A 227 17.59 -3.39 11.40
CA GLU A 227 17.14 -4.78 11.36
C GLU A 227 16.59 -5.29 12.70
N GLU A 228 17.02 -4.71 13.81
CA GLU A 228 16.50 -5.05 15.15
C GLU A 228 14.98 -4.83 15.26
N TRP A 229 14.44 -3.86 14.52
CA TRP A 229 13.01 -3.59 14.50
C TRP A 229 12.21 -4.77 13.98
N ASN A 230 12.68 -5.41 12.92
CA ASN A 230 12.04 -6.58 12.34
C ASN A 230 12.08 -7.78 13.32
N GLY A 231 13.21 -7.99 14.00
CA GLY A 231 13.34 -8.99 15.05
C GLY A 231 12.36 -8.74 16.21
N MET A 232 12.26 -7.49 16.68
CA MET A 232 11.29 -7.12 17.71
C MET A 232 9.84 -7.40 17.26
N LEU A 233 9.46 -7.02 16.04
CA LEU A 233 8.11 -7.27 15.53
C LEU A 233 7.76 -8.76 15.46
N LEU A 234 8.72 -9.62 15.12
CA LEU A 234 8.52 -11.07 15.13
C LEU A 234 8.28 -11.60 16.55
N ASP A 235 9.07 -11.13 17.52
CA ASP A 235 8.97 -11.58 18.92
C ASP A 235 7.67 -11.13 19.61
N ILE A 236 7.11 -9.99 19.22
CA ILE A 236 5.85 -9.46 19.77
C ILE A 236 4.63 -9.70 18.85
N ALA A 237 4.78 -10.55 17.82
CA ALA A 237 3.73 -10.82 16.85
C ALA A 237 2.42 -11.29 17.51
N GLY A 238 1.28 -10.85 16.96
CA GLY A 238 -0.07 -11.18 17.44
C GLY A 238 -0.48 -10.47 18.74
N THR A 239 0.32 -9.53 19.24
CA THR A 239 0.01 -8.75 20.46
C THR A 239 -0.44 -7.32 20.11
N PRO A 240 -1.11 -6.60 21.04
CA PRO A 240 -1.37 -5.17 20.87
C PRO A 240 -0.11 -4.33 20.67
N ALA A 241 1.03 -4.75 21.24
CA ALA A 241 2.32 -4.07 21.07
C ALA A 241 2.79 -4.08 19.61
N GLU A 242 2.52 -5.14 18.86
CA GLU A 242 2.83 -5.19 17.43
C GLU A 242 2.07 -4.11 16.64
N LEU A 243 0.76 -3.97 16.88
CA LEU A 243 -0.05 -2.95 16.22
C LEU A 243 0.43 -1.53 16.56
N MET A 244 0.82 -1.31 17.82
CA MET A 244 1.40 -0.04 18.27
C MET A 244 2.76 0.22 17.62
N ALA A 245 3.63 -0.76 17.56
CA ALA A 245 4.94 -0.65 16.93
C ALA A 245 4.82 -0.28 15.45
N ARG A 246 3.92 -0.93 14.72
CA ARG A 246 3.64 -0.58 13.32
C ARG A 246 3.14 0.86 13.18
N ALA A 247 2.19 1.27 14.04
CA ALA A 247 1.68 2.64 14.02
C ALA A 247 2.78 3.68 14.33
N VAL A 248 3.69 3.38 15.25
CA VAL A 248 4.86 4.23 15.54
C VAL A 248 5.76 4.35 14.30
N ARG A 249 6.09 3.25 13.62
CA ARG A 249 6.87 3.27 12.37
C ARG A 249 6.18 4.10 11.29
N ASP A 250 4.87 3.89 11.10
CA ASP A 250 4.09 4.63 10.11
C ASP A 250 4.10 6.14 10.41
N HIS A 251 4.00 6.54 11.68
CA HIS A 251 4.10 7.96 12.05
C HIS A 251 5.49 8.54 11.82
N ILE A 252 6.55 7.79 12.03
CA ILE A 252 7.91 8.22 11.66
C ILE A 252 7.96 8.47 10.15
N ALA A 253 7.48 7.53 9.34
CA ALA A 253 7.45 7.64 7.88
C ALA A 253 6.63 8.86 7.41
N ASP A 254 5.40 8.99 7.91
CA ASP A 254 4.48 10.05 7.51
C ASP A 254 4.97 11.44 7.95
N CYS A 255 5.50 11.57 9.18
CA CYS A 255 6.03 12.85 9.67
C CYS A 255 7.36 13.23 9.01
N THR A 256 8.07 12.26 8.42
CA THR A 256 9.33 12.52 7.72
C THR A 256 9.10 12.98 6.28
N ARG A 257 8.14 12.39 5.56
CA ARG A 257 7.96 12.60 4.11
C ARG A 257 6.54 13.03 3.73
N THR A 258 5.53 12.21 3.99
CA THR A 258 4.18 12.39 3.44
C THR A 258 3.51 13.68 3.92
N LEU A 259 3.45 13.89 5.23
CA LEU A 259 2.79 15.07 5.81
C LEU A 259 3.52 16.38 5.48
N PRO A 260 4.86 16.47 5.59
CA PRO A 260 5.59 17.66 5.14
C PRO A 260 5.36 18.00 3.66
N MET A 261 5.28 16.99 2.78
CA MET A 261 4.97 17.23 1.37
C MET A 261 3.56 17.80 1.22
N LEU A 262 2.54 17.17 1.83
CA LEU A 262 1.14 17.59 1.71
C LEU A 262 0.90 19.01 2.25
N THR A 263 1.52 19.37 3.37
CA THR A 263 1.36 20.70 3.99
C THR A 263 2.08 21.79 3.20
N ARG A 264 3.32 21.56 2.75
CA ARG A 264 4.13 22.55 2.02
C ARG A 264 3.63 22.81 0.60
N THR A 265 3.17 21.77 -0.11
CA THR A 265 2.68 21.90 -1.48
C THR A 265 1.22 22.35 -1.56
N ARG A 266 0.58 22.55 -0.41
CA ARG A 266 -0.85 22.93 -0.29
C ARG A 266 -1.78 22.02 -1.10
N GLN A 267 -1.49 20.74 -1.09
CA GLN A 267 -2.36 19.72 -1.70
C GLN A 267 -3.54 19.39 -0.78
N GLU A 268 -4.45 20.36 -0.62
CA GLU A 268 -5.55 20.27 0.34
C GLU A 268 -6.39 19.00 0.17
N THR A 269 -6.70 18.63 -1.05
CA THR A 269 -7.50 17.45 -1.35
C THR A 269 -6.81 16.15 -0.88
N SER A 270 -5.51 16.00 -1.17
CA SER A 270 -4.73 14.84 -0.73
C SER A 270 -4.51 14.86 0.78
N LEU A 271 -4.38 16.04 1.39
CA LEU A 271 -4.35 16.17 2.85
C LEU A 271 -5.68 15.69 3.47
N HIS A 272 -6.83 16.06 2.89
CA HIS A 272 -8.13 15.56 3.32
C HIS A 272 -8.23 14.04 3.16
N PHE A 273 -7.73 13.50 2.05
CA PHE A 273 -7.71 12.06 1.80
C PHE A 273 -6.83 11.31 2.80
N TYR A 274 -5.63 11.85 3.11
CA TYR A 274 -4.76 11.31 4.16
C TYR A 274 -5.49 11.21 5.51
N PHE A 275 -6.15 12.28 5.97
CA PHE A 275 -6.90 12.28 7.22
C PHE A 275 -8.15 11.40 7.19
N GLY A 276 -8.73 11.14 6.03
CA GLY A 276 -9.76 10.13 5.82
C GLY A 276 -9.24 8.69 6.05
N ASN A 277 -7.99 8.43 5.66
CA ASN A 277 -7.32 7.13 5.85
C ASN A 277 -6.66 6.97 7.23
N LEU A 278 -6.50 8.04 8.01
CA LEU A 278 -5.91 7.97 9.35
C LEU A 278 -6.90 7.33 10.33
N THR A 279 -6.79 6.02 10.52
CA THR A 279 -7.73 5.21 11.30
C THR A 279 -7.00 4.26 12.26
N GLY A 280 -7.76 3.56 13.11
CA GLY A 280 -7.24 2.53 14.01
C GLY A 280 -6.14 3.06 14.94
N MET A 281 -5.13 2.24 15.17
CA MET A 281 -4.03 2.52 16.09
C MET A 281 -3.27 3.81 15.74
N ARG A 282 -3.06 4.10 14.45
CA ARG A 282 -2.41 5.35 14.01
C ARG A 282 -3.16 6.60 14.49
N LYS A 283 -4.49 6.59 14.37
CA LYS A 283 -5.33 7.69 14.85
C LYS A 283 -5.33 7.77 16.38
N GLU A 284 -5.30 6.63 17.06
CA GLU A 284 -5.40 6.53 18.51
C GLU A 284 -4.16 7.09 19.22
N ILE A 285 -2.97 6.71 18.75
CA ILE A 285 -1.73 7.08 19.44
C ILE A 285 -1.29 8.52 19.14
N PHE A 286 -1.80 9.16 18.06
CA PHE A 286 -1.43 10.51 17.70
C PHE A 286 -2.66 11.44 17.50
N PRO A 287 -3.45 11.69 18.55
CA PRO A 287 -4.61 12.59 18.49
C PRO A 287 -4.27 14.03 18.10
N GLY A 288 -3.04 14.48 18.36
CA GLY A 288 -2.55 15.82 17.99
C GLY A 288 -2.64 16.09 16.49
N LEU A 289 -2.41 15.09 15.62
CA LEU A 289 -2.59 15.24 14.17
C LEU A 289 -4.02 15.64 13.81
N GLN A 290 -5.03 15.04 14.46
CA GLN A 290 -6.43 15.37 14.21
C GLN A 290 -6.76 16.80 14.69
N SER A 291 -6.12 17.25 15.77
CA SER A 291 -6.29 18.61 16.29
C SER A 291 -5.67 19.64 15.34
N GLY A 292 -4.42 19.44 14.93
CA GLY A 292 -3.75 20.32 13.95
C GLY A 292 -4.47 20.36 12.59
N TYR A 293 -5.00 19.24 12.14
CA TYR A 293 -5.81 19.22 10.92
C TYR A 293 -7.10 20.06 11.06
N ARG A 294 -7.80 19.98 12.20
CA ARG A 294 -8.98 20.82 12.44
C ARG A 294 -8.64 22.31 12.47
N GLU A 295 -7.51 22.67 13.08
CA GLU A 295 -7.03 24.06 13.09
C GLU A 295 -6.71 24.54 11.67
N CYS A 296 -6.05 23.71 10.86
CA CYS A 296 -5.78 24.00 9.45
C CYS A 296 -7.08 24.25 8.66
N LEU A 297 -8.16 23.46 8.90
CA LEU A 297 -9.46 23.64 8.25
C LEU A 297 -10.14 24.96 8.62
N VAL A 298 -10.00 25.42 9.87
CA VAL A 298 -10.65 26.64 10.38
C VAL A 298 -9.84 27.89 10.02
N GLY A 299 -8.51 27.80 10.16
CA GLY A 299 -7.60 28.92 9.99
C GLY A 299 -7.17 29.17 8.53
N GLY A 300 -7.34 28.19 7.63
CA GLY A 300 -6.82 28.26 6.26
C GLY A 300 -5.28 28.22 6.17
N ASP A 301 -4.62 28.01 7.31
CA ASP A 301 -3.17 27.89 7.42
C ASP A 301 -2.81 26.59 8.13
N CYS A 302 -1.88 25.83 7.54
CA CYS A 302 -1.46 24.54 8.06
C CYS A 302 -0.13 24.61 8.87
N GLU A 303 0.34 25.81 9.23
CA GLU A 303 1.53 25.96 10.12
C GLU A 303 1.36 25.21 11.46
N PRO A 304 0.18 25.26 12.15
CA PRO A 304 0.00 24.49 13.39
C PRO A 304 0.13 22.98 13.17
N LEU A 305 -0.42 22.46 12.07
CA LEU A 305 -0.28 21.06 11.71
C LEU A 305 1.18 20.71 11.40
N GLN A 306 1.90 21.57 10.67
CA GLN A 306 3.32 21.35 10.38
C GLN A 306 4.16 21.31 11.67
N ALA A 307 3.90 22.18 12.63
CA ALA A 307 4.59 22.16 13.92
C ALA A 307 4.36 20.84 14.68
N ILE A 308 3.13 20.32 14.66
CA ILE A 308 2.79 19.02 15.26
C ILE A 308 3.52 17.89 14.53
N VAL A 309 3.61 17.93 13.21
CA VAL A 309 4.33 16.95 12.39
C VAL A 309 5.83 16.93 12.72
N ASP A 310 6.45 18.12 12.86
CA ASP A 310 7.86 18.24 13.21
C ASP A 310 8.16 17.68 14.61
N VAL A 311 7.32 17.98 15.59
CA VAL A 311 7.40 17.40 16.94
C VAL A 311 7.18 15.88 16.88
N GLY A 312 6.18 15.42 16.11
CA GLY A 312 5.85 14.00 15.97
C GLY A 312 6.99 13.17 15.42
N ARG A 313 7.75 13.69 14.46
CA ARG A 313 8.91 13.00 13.90
C ARG A 313 9.95 12.65 14.99
N GLU A 314 10.34 13.63 15.80
CA GLU A 314 11.34 13.43 16.87
C GLU A 314 10.79 12.57 18.01
N HIS A 315 9.54 12.80 18.39
CA HIS A 315 8.85 12.05 19.46
C HIS A 315 8.77 10.56 19.14
N TRP A 316 8.22 10.20 17.97
CA TRP A 316 8.06 8.79 17.60
C TRP A 316 9.38 8.09 17.34
N ALA A 317 10.40 8.80 16.84
CA ALA A 317 11.76 8.25 16.76
C ALA A 317 12.36 8.00 18.15
N GLY A 318 12.02 8.82 19.15
CA GLY A 318 12.38 8.61 20.56
C GLY A 318 11.72 7.37 21.13
N VAL A 319 10.39 7.28 21.02
CA VAL A 319 9.60 6.12 21.48
C VAL A 319 10.09 4.84 20.84
N ALA A 320 10.37 4.84 19.54
CA ALA A 320 10.88 3.66 18.84
C ALA A 320 12.25 3.18 19.40
N ARG A 321 13.15 4.11 19.73
CA ARG A 321 14.44 3.76 20.36
C ARG A 321 14.25 3.14 21.74
N GLU A 322 13.32 3.64 22.53
CA GLU A 322 12.98 3.08 23.84
C GLU A 322 12.36 1.67 23.72
N MET A 323 11.47 1.48 22.71
CA MET A 323 10.91 0.14 22.41
C MET A 323 12.00 -0.87 22.09
N LEU A 324 12.97 -0.51 21.25
CA LEU A 324 14.14 -1.36 20.96
C LEU A 324 14.98 -1.62 22.23
N GLY A 325 15.14 -0.63 23.10
CA GLY A 325 15.80 -0.79 24.40
C GLY A 325 15.10 -1.82 25.30
N LEU A 326 13.78 -1.76 25.39
CA LEU A 326 12.96 -2.75 26.12
C LEU A 326 13.08 -4.14 25.51
N HIS A 327 13.07 -4.23 24.18
CA HIS A 327 13.24 -5.52 23.50
C HIS A 327 14.62 -6.15 23.73
N ARG A 328 15.71 -5.36 23.66
CA ARG A 328 17.05 -5.86 23.99
C ARG A 328 17.17 -6.39 25.43
N ALA A 329 16.45 -5.76 26.35
CA ALA A 329 16.47 -6.16 27.76
C ALA A 329 15.60 -7.38 28.08
N LEU A 330 14.48 -7.57 27.38
CA LEU A 330 13.41 -8.50 27.77
C LEU A 330 13.07 -9.55 26.69
N GLY A 331 13.60 -9.41 25.48
CA GLY A 331 13.28 -10.30 24.34
C GLY A 331 11.79 -10.39 24.08
N ALA A 332 11.25 -11.57 23.86
CA ALA A 332 9.82 -11.83 23.65
C ALA A 332 8.93 -11.39 24.83
N GLY A 333 9.49 -11.18 26.04
CA GLY A 333 8.77 -10.63 27.19
C GLY A 333 8.49 -9.13 27.13
N SER A 334 8.97 -8.43 26.09
CA SER A 334 8.86 -6.97 25.94
C SER A 334 7.47 -6.46 25.53
N ALA A 335 6.56 -7.33 25.08
CA ALA A 335 5.28 -6.92 24.51
C ALA A 335 4.44 -6.02 25.46
N GLN A 336 4.26 -6.41 26.72
CA GLN A 336 3.50 -5.59 27.68
C GLN A 336 4.22 -4.28 28.06
N PRO A 337 5.54 -4.27 28.37
CA PRO A 337 6.30 -3.03 28.56
C PRO A 337 6.24 -2.08 27.38
N ILE A 338 6.38 -2.58 26.13
CA ILE A 338 6.24 -1.78 24.91
C ILE A 338 4.84 -1.18 24.78
N ALA A 339 3.79 -1.97 24.98
CA ALA A 339 2.42 -1.46 24.91
C ALA A 339 2.14 -0.39 25.96
N ARG A 340 2.74 -0.49 27.16
CA ARG A 340 2.65 0.52 28.20
C ARG A 340 3.39 1.78 27.78
N LEU A 341 4.64 1.67 27.33
CA LEU A 341 5.44 2.80 26.86
C LEU A 341 4.68 3.62 25.82
N VAL A 342 4.12 2.96 24.80
CA VAL A 342 3.39 3.68 23.74
C VAL A 342 2.16 4.41 24.31
N ARG A 343 1.38 3.77 25.20
CA ARG A 343 0.20 4.44 25.82
C ARG A 343 0.56 5.64 26.66
N GLU A 344 1.70 5.61 27.35
CA GLU A 344 2.19 6.72 28.18
C GLU A 344 2.78 7.86 27.32
N ASN A 345 2.96 7.65 26.01
CA ASN A 345 3.58 8.58 25.06
C ASN A 345 2.65 8.97 23.90
N TYR A 346 1.32 8.91 24.07
CA TYR A 346 0.39 9.45 23.08
C TYR A 346 0.65 10.94 22.86
N LEU A 347 0.63 11.41 21.62
CA LEU A 347 1.02 12.78 21.27
C LEU A 347 -0.15 13.60 20.71
#